data_dab04378cec1c134b65c6a84e30d55a0
#
_entry.id   dab04378cec1c134b65c6a84e30d55a0
#
_cell.length_a   1.000
_cell.length_b   1.000
_cell.length_c   1.000
_cell.angle_alpha   90.00
_cell.angle_beta   90.00
_cell.angle_gamma   90.00
#
_symmetry.space_group_name_H-M   'P 1'
#
loop_
_entity.id
_entity.type
_entity.pdbx_description
1 polymer ?
#
loop_
_entity_poly.entity_id
_entity_poly.type
_entity_poly.pdbx_seq_one_letter_code
_entity_poly.pdbx_strand_id
1 'polypeptide(L)'
;HAAVLRQLPLDKLSADWFFESDLLFRLGTIRAVVCDVPIPARYGDEESSLVVRRVIGGFAWKHLVNAAKRVFYGYYLRNFNIASIEIALGIPLIAFGAWIGVTRWYDGYLHNTPATSGTVMLAALPVLVGIQLVLAFLSYDLQNVPRDVLHRRLDPPA
;
A
#
# COMPACT_ATOMS: atom_id res chain seq x y z
N HIS A 1 9.24 18.83 -12.67
CA HIS A 1 9.77 19.08 -14.01
C HIS A 1 8.72 18.76 -15.06
N ALA A 2 8.52 19.65 -16.06
CA ALA A 2 7.46 19.52 -17.06
C ALA A 2 7.53 18.22 -17.87
N ALA A 3 8.72 17.74 -18.21
CA ALA A 3 8.90 16.47 -18.91
C ALA A 3 8.33 15.27 -18.13
N VAL A 4 8.42 15.27 -16.81
CA VAL A 4 7.85 14.22 -15.94
C VAL A 4 6.33 14.32 -15.92
N LEU A 5 5.77 15.52 -15.83
CA LEU A 5 4.31 15.71 -15.83
C LEU A 5 3.66 15.25 -17.13
N ARG A 6 4.33 15.42 -18.26
CA ARG A 6 3.85 14.93 -19.57
C ARG A 6 3.72 13.40 -19.67
N GLN A 7 4.40 12.67 -18.79
CA GLN A 7 4.30 11.19 -18.72
C GLN A 7 3.09 10.71 -17.90
N LEU A 8 2.41 11.63 -17.21
CA LEU A 8 1.26 11.27 -16.38
C LEU A 8 -0.06 11.42 -17.16
N PRO A 9 -1.00 10.49 -16.97
CA PRO A 9 -2.36 10.65 -17.48
C PRO A 9 -3.11 11.66 -16.61
N LEU A 10 -2.92 12.95 -16.91
CA LEU A 10 -3.47 14.07 -16.13
C LEU A 10 -5.01 14.11 -16.15
N ASP A 11 -5.61 13.57 -17.21
CA ASP A 11 -7.05 13.39 -17.38
C ASP A 11 -7.68 12.43 -16.36
N LYS A 12 -6.86 11.56 -15.75
CA LYS A 12 -7.30 10.56 -14.76
C LYS A 12 -7.01 10.95 -13.32
N LEU A 13 -6.48 12.15 -13.09
CA LEU A 13 -6.24 12.64 -11.74
C LEU A 13 -7.56 12.90 -11.02
N SER A 14 -7.60 12.57 -9.73
CA SER A 14 -8.72 12.90 -8.85
C SER A 14 -8.89 14.43 -8.77
N ALA A 15 -10.08 14.94 -9.05
CA ALA A 15 -10.36 16.38 -9.01
C ALA A 15 -10.90 16.83 -7.63
N ASP A 16 -10.88 15.96 -6.63
CA ASP A 16 -11.33 16.23 -5.28
C ASP A 16 -10.15 16.38 -4.30
N TRP A 17 -10.46 16.44 -3.01
CA TRP A 17 -9.45 16.52 -1.94
C TRP A 17 -8.39 15.40 -1.95
N PHE A 18 -8.60 14.33 -2.72
CA PHE A 18 -7.65 13.24 -2.91
C PHE A 18 -6.58 13.51 -3.97
N PHE A 19 -6.62 14.65 -4.65
CA PHE A 19 -5.74 15.02 -5.78
C PHE A 19 -4.25 14.81 -5.47
N GLU A 20 -3.78 15.31 -4.35
CA GLU A 20 -2.37 15.21 -3.96
C GLU A 20 -1.92 13.76 -3.79
N SER A 21 -2.71 12.96 -3.08
CA SER A 21 -2.42 11.53 -2.87
C SER A 21 -2.44 10.74 -4.18
N ASP A 22 -3.36 11.04 -5.10
CA ASP A 22 -3.42 10.40 -6.41
C ASP A 22 -2.24 10.81 -7.30
N LEU A 23 -1.83 12.08 -7.25
CA LEU A 23 -0.64 12.56 -7.96
C LEU A 23 0.62 11.85 -7.48
N LEU A 24 0.82 11.74 -6.16
CA LEU A 24 1.95 11.02 -5.56
C LEU A 24 1.95 9.53 -5.94
N PHE A 25 0.78 8.89 -5.93
CA PHE A 25 0.63 7.51 -6.41
C PHE A 25 1.10 7.36 -7.86
N ARG A 26 0.68 8.24 -8.77
CA ARG A 26 1.06 8.20 -10.19
C ARG A 26 2.54 8.48 -10.40
N LEU A 27 3.10 9.46 -9.70
CA LEU A 27 4.55 9.72 -9.69
C LEU A 27 5.33 8.49 -9.20
N GLY A 28 4.86 7.83 -8.16
CA GLY A 28 5.43 6.56 -7.68
C GLY A 28 5.35 5.44 -8.72
N THR A 29 4.26 5.37 -9.50
CA THR A 29 4.09 4.35 -10.55
C THR A 29 5.15 4.48 -11.65
N ILE A 30 5.52 5.70 -12.05
CA ILE A 30 6.60 5.95 -13.02
C ILE A 30 7.99 6.04 -12.36
N ARG A 31 8.08 5.79 -11.03
CA ARG A 31 9.32 5.88 -10.24
C ARG A 31 9.98 7.26 -10.27
N ALA A 32 9.19 8.33 -10.32
CA ALA A 32 9.71 9.69 -10.21
C ALA A 32 10.21 9.94 -8.77
N VAL A 33 11.33 10.60 -8.64
CA VAL A 33 11.83 11.11 -7.36
C VAL A 33 10.99 12.32 -6.97
N VAL A 34 10.39 12.28 -5.79
CA VAL A 34 9.66 13.40 -5.19
C VAL A 34 10.53 13.98 -4.09
N CYS A 35 10.64 15.30 -4.06
CA CYS A 35 11.39 16.02 -3.05
C CYS A 35 10.50 17.11 -2.45
N ASP A 36 10.41 17.15 -1.13
CA ASP A 36 9.67 18.19 -0.42
C ASP A 36 10.47 19.47 -0.36
N VAL A 37 9.83 20.58 -0.76
CA VAL A 37 10.42 21.92 -0.66
C VAL A 37 9.59 22.69 0.37
N PRO A 38 10.20 23.11 1.49
CA PRO A 38 9.50 23.87 2.50
C PRO A 38 9.08 25.23 1.96
N ILE A 39 7.79 25.48 1.89
CA ILE A 39 7.22 26.77 1.49
C ILE A 39 6.42 27.31 2.67
N PRO A 40 6.64 28.54 3.13
CA PRO A 40 5.83 29.13 4.18
C PRO A 40 4.40 29.30 3.71
N ALA A 41 3.47 28.63 4.39
CA ALA A 41 2.05 28.74 4.08
C ALA A 41 1.55 30.12 4.55
N ARG A 42 0.87 30.85 3.67
CA ARG A 42 0.13 32.07 4.00
C ARG A 42 -1.35 31.75 3.86
N TYR A 43 -2.01 31.60 4.99
CA TYR A 43 -3.46 31.47 5.03
C TYR A 43 -4.05 32.87 5.13
N GLY A 44 -4.96 33.22 4.22
CA GLY A 44 -5.84 34.39 4.33
C GLY A 44 -7.03 34.06 5.25
N ASP A 45 -8.13 34.81 5.13
CA ASP A 45 -9.37 34.60 5.88
C ASP A 45 -10.22 33.41 5.35
N GLU A 46 -9.60 32.47 4.64
CA GLU A 46 -10.26 31.33 4.03
C GLU A 46 -10.56 30.24 5.07
N GLU A 47 -11.84 29.90 5.21
CA GLU A 47 -12.26 28.77 6.04
C GLU A 47 -12.17 27.45 5.25
N SER A 48 -11.62 26.41 5.88
CA SER A 48 -11.55 25.07 5.25
C SER A 48 -12.95 24.46 5.12
N SER A 49 -13.38 24.16 3.90
CA SER A 49 -14.64 23.49 3.61
C SER A 49 -14.56 21.97 3.81
N LEU A 50 -13.42 21.43 4.25
CA LEU A 50 -13.19 19.99 4.44
C LEU A 50 -13.89 19.46 5.70
N VAL A 51 -14.94 18.68 5.53
CA VAL A 51 -15.57 17.93 6.63
C VAL A 51 -14.91 16.56 6.76
N VAL A 52 -13.91 16.47 7.64
CA VAL A 52 -13.04 15.27 7.81
C VAL A 52 -13.84 13.97 7.96
N ARG A 53 -14.87 13.94 8.82
CA ARG A 53 -15.69 12.73 9.04
C ARG A 53 -16.36 12.19 7.78
N ARG A 54 -16.70 13.07 6.83
CA ARG A 54 -17.36 12.67 5.57
C ARG A 54 -16.40 12.06 4.57
N VAL A 55 -15.13 12.46 4.60
CA VAL A 55 -14.14 12.06 3.58
C VAL A 55 -13.26 10.88 4.01
N ILE A 56 -13.15 10.57 5.31
CA ILE A 56 -12.27 9.49 5.83
C ILE A 56 -12.54 8.15 5.13
N GLY A 57 -13.80 7.71 5.04
CA GLY A 57 -14.13 6.42 4.43
C GLY A 57 -13.76 6.36 2.94
N GLY A 58 -14.05 7.43 2.21
CA GLY A 58 -13.69 7.55 0.80
C GLY A 58 -12.17 7.58 0.59
N PHE A 59 -11.45 8.33 1.44
CA PHE A 59 -9.99 8.40 1.39
C PHE A 59 -9.35 7.05 1.69
N ALA A 60 -9.78 6.38 2.77
CA ALA A 60 -9.27 5.06 3.13
C ALA A 60 -9.45 4.06 1.98
N TRP A 61 -10.63 4.04 1.36
CA TRP A 61 -10.89 3.19 0.20
C TRP A 61 -10.00 3.52 -0.99
N LYS A 62 -9.86 4.80 -1.37
CA LYS A 62 -9.01 5.24 -2.47
C LYS A 62 -7.54 4.91 -2.20
N HIS A 63 -7.05 5.10 -0.97
CA HIS A 63 -5.70 4.70 -0.57
C HIS A 63 -5.49 3.18 -0.69
N LEU A 64 -6.46 2.39 -0.23
CA LEU A 64 -6.38 0.93 -0.33
C LEU A 64 -6.31 0.46 -1.79
N VAL A 65 -7.16 1.03 -2.65
CA VAL A 65 -7.16 0.73 -4.10
C VAL A 65 -5.83 1.14 -4.74
N ASN A 66 -5.31 2.32 -4.43
CA ASN A 66 -4.03 2.79 -4.95
C ASN A 66 -2.86 1.95 -4.43
N ALA A 67 -2.88 1.53 -3.15
CA ALA A 67 -1.89 0.62 -2.59
C ALA A 67 -1.91 -0.74 -3.30
N ALA A 68 -3.09 -1.33 -3.50
CA ALA A 68 -3.23 -2.59 -4.22
C ALA A 68 -2.72 -2.49 -5.67
N LYS A 69 -3.08 -1.41 -6.39
CA LYS A 69 -2.56 -1.12 -7.74
C LYS A 69 -1.05 -0.95 -7.75
N ARG A 70 -0.48 -0.22 -6.77
CA ARG A 70 0.97 -0.01 -6.64
C ARG A 70 1.70 -1.33 -6.47
N VAL A 71 1.21 -2.19 -5.57
CA VAL A 71 1.77 -3.53 -5.36
C VAL A 71 1.69 -4.34 -6.64
N PHE A 72 0.52 -4.40 -7.27
CA PHE A 72 0.34 -5.16 -8.50
C PHE A 72 1.23 -4.67 -9.63
N TYR A 73 1.26 -3.37 -9.92
CA TYR A 73 2.09 -2.82 -11.00
C TYR A 73 3.58 -2.92 -10.69
N GLY A 74 3.97 -2.68 -9.45
CA GLY A 74 5.38 -2.67 -9.04
C GLY A 74 6.00 -4.06 -8.98
N TYR A 75 5.30 -5.03 -8.43
CA TYR A 75 5.83 -6.33 -8.05
C TYR A 75 5.38 -7.50 -8.93
N TYR A 76 4.29 -7.35 -9.70
CA TYR A 76 3.84 -8.43 -10.60
C TYR A 76 3.98 -8.08 -12.07
N LEU A 77 3.76 -6.82 -12.48
CA LEU A 77 3.87 -6.44 -13.89
C LEU A 77 5.26 -5.94 -14.28
N ARG A 78 5.94 -5.20 -13.39
CA ARG A 78 7.23 -4.59 -13.73
C ARG A 78 8.44 -5.41 -13.29
N ASN A 79 8.47 -5.82 -12.01
CA ASN A 79 9.59 -6.56 -11.44
C ASN A 79 9.09 -7.67 -10.53
N PHE A 80 8.99 -8.88 -11.08
CA PHE A 80 8.73 -10.06 -10.25
C PHE A 80 10.01 -10.44 -9.49
N ASN A 81 9.95 -10.43 -8.17
CA ASN A 81 11.09 -10.70 -7.29
C ASN A 81 10.63 -11.40 -6.01
N ILE A 82 11.55 -11.58 -5.04
CA ILE A 82 11.24 -12.25 -3.77
C ILE A 82 10.09 -11.59 -3.01
N ALA A 83 10.01 -10.24 -3.03
CA ALA A 83 8.93 -9.51 -2.37
C ALA A 83 7.54 -9.82 -2.98
N SER A 84 7.49 -10.15 -4.28
CA SER A 84 6.25 -10.60 -4.94
C SER A 84 5.75 -11.92 -4.35
N ILE A 85 6.68 -12.83 -4.02
CA ILE A 85 6.37 -14.12 -3.39
C ILE A 85 5.98 -13.92 -1.93
N GLU A 86 6.70 -13.07 -1.21
CA GLU A 86 6.44 -12.77 0.20
C GLU A 86 5.02 -12.27 0.43
N ILE A 87 4.56 -11.29 -0.34
CA ILE A 87 3.20 -10.76 -0.20
C ILE A 87 2.14 -11.75 -0.70
N ALA A 88 2.43 -12.50 -1.78
CA ALA A 88 1.52 -13.50 -2.34
C ALA A 88 1.28 -14.69 -1.39
N LEU A 89 2.27 -15.06 -0.59
CA LEU A 89 2.14 -16.14 0.40
C LEU A 89 1.73 -15.60 1.77
N GLY A 90 2.22 -14.43 2.17
CA GLY A 90 1.99 -13.88 3.49
C GLY A 90 0.51 -13.63 3.78
N ILE A 91 -0.21 -12.96 2.88
CA ILE A 91 -1.63 -12.66 3.06
C ILE A 91 -2.50 -13.94 3.14
N PRO A 92 -2.39 -14.93 2.23
CA PRO A 92 -3.13 -16.16 2.34
C PRO A 92 -2.81 -16.98 3.60
N LEU A 93 -1.55 -16.99 4.05
CA LEU A 93 -1.17 -17.68 5.29
C LEU A 93 -1.83 -17.06 6.52
N ILE A 94 -1.84 -15.72 6.61
CA ILE A 94 -2.55 -15.02 7.70
C ILE A 94 -4.04 -15.35 7.65
N ALA A 95 -4.66 -15.25 6.47
CA ALA A 95 -6.09 -15.52 6.30
C ALA A 95 -6.43 -16.98 6.66
N PHE A 96 -5.62 -17.95 6.24
CA PHE A 96 -5.79 -19.36 6.54
C PHE A 96 -5.69 -19.65 8.04
N GLY A 97 -4.61 -19.18 8.68
CA GLY A 97 -4.42 -19.39 10.12
C GLY A 97 -5.49 -18.70 10.97
N ALA A 98 -5.88 -17.47 10.61
CA ALA A 98 -6.96 -16.74 11.26
C ALA A 98 -8.30 -17.47 11.10
N TRP A 99 -8.60 -17.95 9.89
CA TRP A 99 -9.83 -18.72 9.64
C TRP A 99 -9.90 -19.99 10.48
N ILE A 100 -8.83 -20.80 10.53
CA ILE A 100 -8.77 -21.99 11.38
C ILE A 100 -8.91 -21.58 12.85
N GLY A 101 -8.19 -20.58 13.30
CA GLY A 101 -8.23 -20.11 14.68
C GLY A 101 -9.65 -19.71 15.11
N VAL A 102 -10.31 -18.86 14.31
CA VAL A 102 -11.67 -18.39 14.60
C VAL A 102 -12.69 -19.53 14.56
N THR A 103 -12.65 -20.38 13.55
CA THR A 103 -13.61 -21.49 13.41
C THR A 103 -13.47 -22.51 14.53
N ARG A 104 -12.24 -22.90 14.89
CA ARG A 104 -12.00 -23.85 15.98
C ARG A 104 -12.23 -23.26 17.35
N TRP A 105 -11.96 -21.98 17.54
CA TRP A 105 -12.32 -21.29 18.78
C TRP A 105 -13.83 -21.21 18.97
N TYR A 106 -14.58 -20.89 17.92
CA TYR A 106 -16.04 -20.81 17.95
C TYR A 106 -16.67 -22.17 18.19
N ASP A 107 -16.19 -23.23 17.53
CA ASP A 107 -16.63 -24.60 17.73
C ASP A 107 -16.37 -25.09 19.18
N GLY A 108 -15.18 -24.82 19.70
CA GLY A 108 -14.83 -25.11 21.10
C GLY A 108 -15.70 -24.38 22.12
N TYR A 109 -16.07 -23.14 21.81
CA TYR A 109 -16.97 -22.34 22.64
C TYR A 109 -18.39 -22.96 22.69
N LEU A 110 -18.92 -23.37 21.53
CA LEU A 110 -20.26 -23.96 21.45
C LEU A 110 -20.37 -25.33 22.14
N HIS A 111 -19.34 -26.17 22.02
CA HIS A 111 -19.34 -27.53 22.55
C HIS A 111 -18.61 -27.66 23.88
N ASN A 112 -18.17 -26.57 24.47
CA ASN A 112 -17.41 -26.51 25.72
C ASN A 112 -16.19 -27.46 25.71
N THR A 113 -15.52 -27.56 24.52
CA THR A 113 -14.35 -28.43 24.33
C THR A 113 -13.10 -27.56 24.07
N PRO A 114 -12.02 -27.70 24.86
CA PRO A 114 -10.82 -26.93 24.65
C PRO A 114 -10.11 -27.37 23.34
N ALA A 115 -9.51 -26.40 22.63
CA ALA A 115 -8.71 -26.70 21.47
C ALA A 115 -7.44 -27.49 21.86
N THR A 116 -7.09 -28.47 21.04
CA THR A 116 -5.84 -29.22 21.23
C THR A 116 -4.63 -28.36 20.89
N SER A 117 -3.45 -28.69 21.47
CA SER A 117 -2.19 -27.99 21.16
C SER A 117 -1.87 -28.00 19.67
N GLY A 118 -2.17 -29.11 18.96
CA GLY A 118 -1.99 -29.21 17.52
C GLY A 118 -2.90 -28.23 16.75
N THR A 119 -4.15 -28.06 17.18
CA THR A 119 -5.07 -27.09 16.57
C THR A 119 -4.59 -25.66 16.77
N VAL A 120 -4.10 -25.33 17.97
CA VAL A 120 -3.54 -24.00 18.26
C VAL A 120 -2.32 -23.73 17.39
N MET A 121 -1.40 -24.69 17.28
CA MET A 121 -0.22 -24.54 16.43
C MET A 121 -0.57 -24.42 14.95
N LEU A 122 -1.54 -25.20 14.47
CA LEU A 122 -2.00 -25.13 13.07
C LEU A 122 -2.62 -23.76 12.72
N ALA A 123 -3.24 -23.09 13.68
CA ALA A 123 -3.74 -21.74 13.51
C ALA A 123 -2.61 -20.68 13.67
N ALA A 124 -1.79 -20.80 14.70
CA ALA A 124 -0.81 -19.77 15.05
C ALA A 124 0.39 -19.70 14.08
N LEU A 125 0.94 -20.86 13.67
CA LEU A 125 2.14 -20.87 12.82
C LEU A 125 1.92 -20.19 11.46
N PRO A 126 0.85 -20.46 10.71
CA PRO A 126 0.59 -19.74 9.45
C PRO A 126 0.43 -18.24 9.67
N VAL A 127 -0.21 -17.80 10.76
CA VAL A 127 -0.34 -16.37 11.07
C VAL A 127 1.02 -15.75 11.33
N LEU A 128 1.86 -16.37 12.17
CA LEU A 128 3.18 -15.84 12.49
C LEU A 128 4.10 -15.79 11.27
N VAL A 129 4.16 -16.88 10.48
CA VAL A 129 4.94 -16.91 9.24
C VAL A 129 4.39 -15.90 8.22
N GLY A 130 3.07 -15.81 8.08
CA GLY A 130 2.44 -14.86 7.19
C GLY A 130 2.73 -13.40 7.56
N ILE A 131 2.67 -13.05 8.85
CA ILE A 131 3.06 -11.72 9.35
C ILE A 131 4.53 -11.45 9.04
N GLN A 132 5.42 -12.43 9.26
CA GLN A 132 6.84 -12.27 8.98
C GLN A 132 7.11 -12.01 7.49
N LEU A 133 6.42 -12.71 6.59
CA LEU A 133 6.52 -12.48 5.14
C LEU A 133 5.99 -11.09 4.74
N VAL A 134 4.87 -10.66 5.31
CA VAL A 134 4.34 -9.31 5.05
C VAL A 134 5.29 -8.23 5.56
N LEU A 135 5.91 -8.41 6.74
CA LEU A 135 6.90 -7.46 7.26
C LEU A 135 8.17 -7.43 6.40
N ALA A 136 8.63 -8.58 5.89
CA ALA A 136 9.77 -8.64 4.96
C ALA A 136 9.46 -7.89 3.66
N PHE A 137 8.28 -8.12 3.07
CA PHE A 137 7.78 -7.34 1.93
C PHE A 137 7.77 -5.84 2.19
N LEU A 138 7.21 -5.40 3.32
CA LEU A 138 7.14 -3.97 3.67
C LEU A 138 8.54 -3.38 3.86
N SER A 139 9.45 -4.10 4.48
CA SER A 139 10.85 -3.68 4.63
C SER A 139 11.52 -3.49 3.27
N TYR A 140 11.31 -4.43 2.35
CA TYR A 140 11.82 -4.32 0.98
C TYR A 140 11.21 -3.12 0.24
N ASP A 141 9.89 -2.93 0.33
CA ASP A 141 9.18 -1.84 -0.34
C ASP A 141 9.65 -0.46 0.12
N LEU A 142 9.86 -0.28 1.43
CA LEU A 142 10.39 0.96 2.01
C LEU A 142 11.81 1.28 1.56
N GLN A 143 12.63 0.26 1.30
CA GLN A 143 14.00 0.44 0.82
C GLN A 143 14.09 0.62 -0.70
N ASN A 144 13.08 0.17 -1.44
CA ASN A 144 13.04 0.20 -2.90
C ASN A 144 12.54 1.55 -3.46
N VAL A 145 12.99 2.66 -2.89
CA VAL A 145 12.68 4.01 -3.38
C VAL A 145 13.53 4.39 -4.60
N PRO A 146 12.98 5.11 -5.59
CA PRO A 146 13.73 5.57 -6.73
C PRO A 146 14.78 6.61 -6.29
N ARG A 147 16.01 6.45 -6.76
CA ARG A 147 17.13 7.39 -6.49
C ARG A 147 17.52 8.22 -7.70
N ASP A 148 17.24 7.71 -8.89
CA ASP A 148 17.58 8.37 -10.14
C ASP A 148 16.51 9.37 -10.56
N VAL A 149 16.91 10.56 -10.92
CA VAL A 149 16.02 11.66 -11.30
C VAL A 149 15.51 11.44 -12.72
N LEU A 150 14.21 11.19 -12.88
CA LEU A 150 13.58 10.75 -14.13
C LEU A 150 13.77 11.75 -15.28
N HIS A 151 13.72 13.06 -15.03
CA HIS A 151 13.83 14.06 -16.09
C HIS A 151 15.18 14.03 -16.82
N ARG A 152 16.27 13.60 -16.16
CA ARG A 152 17.58 13.44 -16.80
C ARG A 152 17.62 12.35 -17.86
N ARG A 153 16.68 11.40 -17.79
CA ARG A 153 16.52 10.34 -18.80
C ARG A 153 15.59 10.74 -19.93
N LEU A 154 14.66 11.66 -19.65
CA LEU A 154 13.67 12.13 -20.63
C LEU A 154 14.19 13.26 -21.51
N ASP A 155 15.01 14.14 -20.92
CA ASP A 155 15.67 15.26 -21.59
C ASP A 155 17.19 15.10 -21.39
N PRO A 156 17.89 14.20 -22.14
CA PRO A 156 19.33 14.06 -22.00
C PRO A 156 20.02 15.39 -22.38
N PRO A 157 21.11 15.78 -21.69
CA PRO A 157 21.86 16.94 -22.05
C PRO A 157 22.39 16.76 -23.48
N ALA A 158 22.25 17.82 -24.30
CA ALA A 158 22.75 17.87 -25.66
C ALA A 158 24.29 17.80 -25.70
#